data_df76e59b7f8ffd366494d216013901d3
#
_entry.id   df76e59b7f8ffd366494d216013901d3
#
_cell.length_a   1.000
_cell.length_b   1.000
_cell.length_c   1.000
_cell.angle_alpha   90.00
_cell.angle_beta   90.00
_cell.angle_gamma   90.00
#
_symmetry.space_group_name_H-M   'P 1'
#
loop_
_entity.id
_entity.type
_entity.pdbx_description
1 polymer ?
#
loop_
_entity_poly.entity_id
_entity_poly.type
_entity_poly.pdbx_seq_one_letter_code
_entity_poly.pdbx_strand_id
1 'polypeptide(L)'
;MLSSTLYAGLLCSLAAPAFGVVHEKLSAVPSGWTLVKDASESDTITLSVALARQNLDQLESKLTTLATPGNAEYGQWLDQSDIESLFPTASDDAVIQWLKDAGITQVSRQGSLVNFATTVGTANKLFDTKFSYYRNGASQKLRTTQYSIPDSLTNSIDLIAPTVFFGKEQESTLPSHAVKLPALPRRAATNSSCANLITPACLVEMYNLGDYKPDASSGSRVGFGSFLNESANYADLAIYEKLFNIPSQNFSVELINGGVNDQNWATASLGEANLDVELIVAVSHPLPVVEFITGGSPPFVPNVDEPTAADNQNEPYLEYYEYLLSKPNSKLPQVISNSYGDDEQTVPEYYARRVCNLIGLMGLRGITVLESSGDTGIGSACMSNDGTNTPQFTPTFPGTCPFITAVGGTQSYAPEVAWDGSSGGFSNYFSRPWYQYLAVEDYLDNHVTEDTKNYYSQYTNFRGRAFPDVSAHSLTPYYEVVLTGKHYKSGGTSAACPVFAGIVAMLNDARLRAGKSTLGFLNPLLYSILAEGFTDITAGASVGCDGINPQTGKPVPGGGIIPYAHWNATEGWDPVTGLGVPDFMKLKDLVLSL
;
A
#
# COMPACT_ATOMS: atom_id res chain seq x y z
N MET A 1 -63.99 -56.65 -13.27
CA MET A 1 -63.26 -55.63 -14.06
C MET A 1 -63.22 -54.38 -13.24
N LEU A 2 -62.14 -54.16 -12.52
CA LEU A 2 -61.90 -52.98 -11.71
C LEU A 2 -60.81 -52.17 -12.39
N SER A 3 -61.16 -50.98 -12.87
CA SER A 3 -60.25 -50.06 -13.48
C SER A 3 -59.59 -49.22 -12.38
N SER A 4 -58.25 -49.27 -12.23
CA SER A 4 -57.46 -48.47 -11.34
C SER A 4 -56.89 -47.32 -12.10
N THR A 5 -57.33 -46.08 -11.79
CA THR A 5 -56.81 -44.82 -12.30
C THR A 5 -55.66 -44.39 -11.41
N LEU A 6 -54.43 -44.36 -11.96
CA LEU A 6 -53.28 -43.80 -11.32
C LEU A 6 -53.36 -42.25 -11.44
N TYR A 7 -53.38 -41.55 -10.31
CA TYR A 7 -53.09 -40.12 -10.23
C TYR A 7 -51.58 -39.92 -10.11
N ALA A 8 -50.95 -39.35 -11.13
CA ALA A 8 -49.60 -38.87 -11.06
C ALA A 8 -49.63 -37.44 -10.41
N GLY A 9 -49.24 -37.38 -9.15
CA GLY A 9 -49.07 -36.13 -8.46
C GLY A 9 -47.76 -35.46 -8.91
N LEU A 10 -47.88 -34.29 -9.57
CA LEU A 10 -46.76 -33.40 -9.91
C LEU A 10 -46.32 -32.70 -8.62
N LEU A 11 -45.24 -33.21 -7.99
CA LEU A 11 -44.55 -32.49 -6.91
C LEU A 11 -43.80 -31.30 -7.53
N CYS A 12 -44.42 -30.13 -7.56
CA CYS A 12 -43.69 -28.86 -7.68
C CYS A 12 -42.92 -28.65 -6.39
N SER A 13 -41.62 -28.92 -6.40
CA SER A 13 -40.71 -28.48 -5.36
C SER A 13 -40.63 -26.95 -5.44
N LEU A 14 -41.39 -26.26 -4.60
CA LEU A 14 -41.13 -24.87 -4.27
C LEU A 14 -39.76 -24.83 -3.57
N ALA A 15 -38.71 -24.49 -4.30
CA ALA A 15 -37.44 -24.10 -3.70
C ALA A 15 -37.74 -22.89 -2.82
N ALA A 16 -37.68 -23.07 -1.50
CA ALA A 16 -37.68 -21.90 -0.58
C ALA A 16 -36.50 -20.99 -0.99
N PRO A 17 -36.70 -19.69 -1.00
CA PRO A 17 -35.58 -18.79 -1.21
C PRO A 17 -34.57 -19.09 -0.11
N ALA A 18 -33.35 -19.49 -0.50
CA ALA A 18 -32.24 -19.61 0.43
C ALA A 18 -32.00 -18.19 0.94
N PHE A 19 -32.29 -17.97 2.22
CA PHE A 19 -31.99 -16.69 2.86
C PHE A 19 -30.47 -16.46 2.72
N GLY A 20 -30.09 -15.33 2.12
CA GLY A 20 -28.68 -14.96 2.01
C GLY A 20 -28.09 -14.67 3.39
N VAL A 21 -26.81 -14.94 3.55
CA VAL A 21 -26.03 -14.52 4.73
C VAL A 21 -25.64 -13.06 4.51
N VAL A 22 -25.80 -12.21 5.54
CA VAL A 22 -25.26 -10.86 5.51
C VAL A 22 -23.74 -10.95 5.35
N HIS A 23 -23.25 -10.47 4.22
CA HIS A 23 -21.83 -10.55 3.87
C HIS A 23 -21.06 -9.34 4.37
N GLU A 24 -21.61 -8.15 4.15
CA GLU A 24 -21.07 -6.91 4.70
C GLU A 24 -22.20 -6.03 5.26
N LYS A 25 -21.88 -5.32 6.34
CA LYS A 25 -22.82 -4.41 7.00
C LYS A 25 -22.08 -3.29 7.71
N LEU A 26 -22.48 -2.06 7.46
CA LEU A 26 -22.06 -0.90 8.23
C LEU A 26 -22.92 -0.77 9.50
N SER A 27 -22.32 -0.30 10.59
CA SER A 27 -23.04 0.03 11.82
C SER A 27 -24.00 1.22 11.66
N ALA A 28 -23.63 2.17 10.80
CA ALA A 28 -24.42 3.36 10.44
C ALA A 28 -24.01 3.86 9.05
N VAL A 29 -24.76 4.80 8.49
CA VAL A 29 -24.32 5.59 7.33
C VAL A 29 -23.09 6.38 7.76
N PRO A 30 -21.97 6.34 7.00
CA PRO A 30 -20.76 7.04 7.37
C PRO A 30 -20.98 8.54 7.58
N SER A 31 -20.25 9.13 8.53
CA SER A 31 -20.31 10.55 8.84
C SER A 31 -20.11 11.40 7.58
N GLY A 32 -20.75 12.54 7.51
CA GLY A 32 -20.72 13.43 6.33
C GLY A 32 -21.64 13.01 5.18
N TRP A 33 -22.09 11.77 5.12
CA TRP A 33 -23.03 11.29 4.11
C TRP A 33 -24.48 11.36 4.61
N THR A 34 -25.36 11.83 3.76
CA THR A 34 -26.79 11.90 4.05
C THR A 34 -27.59 11.18 2.97
N LEU A 35 -28.58 10.42 3.38
CA LEU A 35 -29.53 9.81 2.45
C LEU A 35 -30.29 10.92 1.72
N VAL A 36 -30.25 10.92 0.39
CA VAL A 36 -30.96 11.89 -0.45
C VAL A 36 -32.31 11.35 -0.86
N LYS A 37 -32.32 10.17 -1.44
CA LYS A 37 -33.51 9.46 -1.92
C LYS A 37 -33.23 8.01 -2.19
N ASP A 38 -34.25 7.19 -2.21
CA ASP A 38 -34.17 5.84 -2.75
C ASP A 38 -33.84 5.90 -4.23
N ALA A 39 -33.02 4.97 -4.70
CA ALA A 39 -32.76 4.83 -6.13
C ALA A 39 -33.98 4.24 -6.86
N SER A 40 -34.18 4.64 -8.10
CA SER A 40 -35.20 4.01 -8.94
C SER A 40 -34.77 2.57 -9.30
N GLU A 41 -35.73 1.66 -9.34
CA GLU A 41 -35.45 0.28 -9.78
C GLU A 41 -34.87 0.22 -11.20
N SER A 42 -35.13 1.24 -12.03
CA SER A 42 -34.61 1.36 -13.39
C SER A 42 -33.22 2.00 -13.48
N ASP A 43 -32.70 2.60 -12.39
CA ASP A 43 -31.36 3.15 -12.38
C ASP A 43 -30.34 2.01 -12.62
N THR A 44 -29.21 2.35 -13.23
CA THR A 44 -28.15 1.37 -13.52
C THR A 44 -27.00 1.46 -12.52
N ILE A 45 -26.42 0.31 -12.20
CA ILE A 45 -25.23 0.20 -11.35
C ILE A 45 -24.24 -0.79 -11.97
N THR A 46 -22.98 -0.44 -11.96
CA THR A 46 -21.88 -1.36 -12.30
C THR A 46 -21.28 -1.89 -11.00
N LEU A 47 -21.09 -3.19 -10.93
CA LEU A 47 -20.61 -3.90 -9.76
C LEU A 47 -19.50 -4.88 -10.13
N SER A 48 -18.62 -5.13 -9.19
CA SER A 48 -17.53 -6.10 -9.29
C SER A 48 -17.62 -7.08 -8.14
N VAL A 49 -17.69 -8.38 -8.43
CA VAL A 49 -17.54 -9.45 -7.44
C VAL A 49 -16.08 -9.85 -7.41
N ALA A 50 -15.43 -9.72 -6.27
CA ALA A 50 -14.09 -10.23 -6.06
C ALA A 50 -14.16 -11.70 -5.61
N LEU A 51 -13.61 -12.60 -6.43
CA LEU A 51 -13.57 -14.04 -6.14
C LEU A 51 -12.49 -14.33 -5.10
N ALA A 52 -12.81 -15.19 -4.15
CA ALA A 52 -11.87 -15.66 -3.15
C ALA A 52 -10.74 -16.49 -3.79
N ARG A 53 -9.52 -16.34 -3.28
CA ARG A 53 -8.40 -17.22 -3.63
C ARG A 53 -8.32 -18.38 -2.65
N GLN A 54 -7.95 -19.54 -3.17
CA GLN A 54 -7.81 -20.78 -2.38
C GLN A 54 -6.37 -21.00 -1.95
N ASN A 55 -6.16 -21.86 -0.96
CA ASN A 55 -4.85 -22.31 -0.46
C ASN A 55 -3.95 -21.18 0.10
N LEU A 56 -4.52 -20.04 0.46
CA LEU A 56 -3.75 -18.88 1.00
C LEU A 56 -3.07 -19.21 2.34
N ASP A 57 -3.51 -20.26 3.04
CA ASP A 57 -2.85 -20.82 4.22
C ASP A 57 -1.42 -21.34 3.92
N GLN A 58 -1.11 -21.64 2.66
CA GLN A 58 0.22 -22.08 2.21
C GLN A 58 1.13 -20.91 1.75
N LEU A 59 0.59 -19.70 1.65
CA LEU A 59 1.30 -18.54 1.08
C LEU A 59 2.59 -18.23 1.84
N GLU A 60 2.52 -18.09 3.16
CA GLU A 60 3.68 -17.76 3.99
C GLU A 60 4.76 -18.86 3.92
N SER A 61 4.34 -20.13 3.98
CA SER A 61 5.26 -21.26 3.87
C SER A 61 5.98 -21.30 2.52
N LYS A 62 5.27 -21.06 1.42
CA LYS A 62 5.88 -21.02 0.08
C LYS A 62 6.79 -19.81 -0.10
N LEU A 63 6.40 -18.63 0.40
CA LEU A 63 7.27 -17.45 0.42
C LEU A 63 8.55 -17.72 1.21
N THR A 64 8.44 -18.33 2.39
CA THR A 64 9.59 -18.72 3.21
C THR A 64 10.55 -19.58 2.40
N THR A 65 10.03 -20.59 1.69
CA THR A 65 10.85 -21.50 0.90
C THR A 65 11.62 -20.79 -0.22
N LEU A 66 10.94 -19.87 -0.94
CA LEU A 66 11.52 -19.18 -2.10
C LEU A 66 12.41 -17.99 -1.73
N ALA A 67 12.14 -17.34 -0.59
CA ALA A 67 12.79 -16.09 -0.20
C ALA A 67 13.92 -16.27 0.84
N THR A 68 14.08 -17.46 1.44
CA THR A 68 15.10 -17.69 2.47
C THR A 68 16.35 -18.31 1.86
N PRO A 69 17.54 -17.67 1.96
CA PRO A 69 18.80 -18.23 1.50
C PRO A 69 19.11 -19.56 2.16
N GLY A 70 19.72 -20.46 1.40
CA GLY A 70 20.05 -21.82 1.84
C GLY A 70 18.95 -22.85 1.58
N ASN A 71 17.73 -22.45 1.28
CA ASN A 71 16.71 -23.36 0.75
C ASN A 71 17.05 -23.76 -0.69
N ALA A 72 16.77 -25.01 -1.05
CA ALA A 72 17.03 -25.53 -2.40
C ALA A 72 16.23 -24.79 -3.49
N GLU A 73 15.10 -24.21 -3.15
CA GLU A 73 14.23 -23.46 -4.06
C GLU A 73 14.48 -21.93 -3.99
N TYR A 74 15.47 -21.45 -3.24
CA TYR A 74 15.76 -20.02 -3.11
C TYR A 74 15.91 -19.34 -4.48
N GLY A 75 15.16 -18.26 -4.70
CA GLY A 75 15.21 -17.49 -5.94
C GLY A 75 14.54 -18.15 -7.15
N GLN A 76 13.89 -19.31 -6.99
CA GLN A 76 13.10 -19.96 -8.05
C GLN A 76 11.68 -19.38 -8.06
N TRP A 77 11.60 -18.11 -8.45
CA TRP A 77 10.34 -17.37 -8.43
C TRP A 77 9.31 -17.99 -9.38
N LEU A 78 8.05 -17.95 -8.96
CA LEU A 78 6.92 -18.46 -9.71
C LEU A 78 6.55 -17.53 -10.86
N ASP A 79 5.92 -18.07 -11.90
CA ASP A 79 5.26 -17.27 -12.91
C ASP A 79 3.75 -17.12 -12.65
N GLN A 80 3.06 -16.42 -13.56
CA GLN A 80 1.61 -16.22 -13.44
C GLN A 80 0.84 -17.55 -13.43
N SER A 81 1.25 -18.53 -14.25
CA SER A 81 0.56 -19.83 -14.35
C SER A 81 0.78 -20.68 -13.10
N ASP A 82 1.95 -20.58 -12.46
CA ASP A 82 2.22 -21.24 -11.19
C ASP A 82 1.32 -20.69 -10.08
N ILE A 83 1.18 -19.35 -10.01
CA ILE A 83 0.27 -18.70 -9.05
C ILE A 83 -1.16 -19.17 -9.25
N GLU A 84 -1.68 -19.19 -10.49
CA GLU A 84 -3.03 -19.66 -10.78
C GLU A 84 -3.22 -21.16 -10.46
N SER A 85 -2.17 -21.95 -10.56
CA SER A 85 -2.20 -23.37 -10.21
C SER A 85 -2.17 -23.63 -8.71
N LEU A 86 -1.34 -22.90 -7.96
CA LEU A 86 -1.15 -23.09 -6.52
C LEU A 86 -2.20 -22.36 -5.69
N PHE A 87 -2.60 -21.18 -6.12
CA PHE A 87 -3.55 -20.29 -5.45
C PHE A 87 -4.71 -19.94 -6.40
N PRO A 88 -5.46 -20.91 -6.90
CA PRO A 88 -6.52 -20.64 -7.87
C PRO A 88 -7.57 -19.71 -7.25
N THR A 89 -8.15 -18.85 -8.07
CA THR A 89 -9.41 -18.20 -7.69
C THR A 89 -10.50 -19.27 -7.56
N ALA A 90 -11.41 -19.09 -6.63
CA ALA A 90 -12.60 -19.91 -6.57
C ALA A 90 -13.26 -19.96 -7.96
N SER A 91 -13.86 -21.12 -8.33
CA SER A 91 -14.55 -21.22 -9.61
C SER A 91 -15.59 -20.12 -9.70
N ASP A 92 -15.55 -19.36 -10.79
CA ASP A 92 -16.54 -18.34 -11.12
C ASP A 92 -17.85 -18.94 -11.64
N ASP A 93 -17.89 -20.25 -11.96
CA ASP A 93 -19.06 -20.90 -12.53
C ASP A 93 -20.32 -20.71 -11.66
N ALA A 94 -20.20 -20.93 -10.35
CA ALA A 94 -21.31 -20.79 -9.43
C ALA A 94 -21.75 -19.33 -9.29
N VAL A 95 -20.78 -18.38 -9.26
CA VAL A 95 -21.04 -16.95 -9.21
C VAL A 95 -21.67 -16.46 -10.52
N ILE A 96 -21.13 -16.87 -11.65
CA ILE A 96 -21.68 -16.53 -12.99
C ILE A 96 -23.09 -17.13 -13.15
N GLN A 97 -23.31 -18.36 -12.67
CA GLN A 97 -24.63 -18.97 -12.74
C GLN A 97 -25.62 -18.19 -11.85
N TRP A 98 -25.24 -17.82 -10.64
CA TRP A 98 -26.04 -16.99 -9.76
C TRP A 98 -26.41 -15.64 -10.40
N LEU A 99 -25.45 -14.97 -11.06
CA LEU A 99 -25.72 -13.73 -11.82
C LEU A 99 -26.69 -13.98 -13.00
N LYS A 100 -26.51 -15.07 -13.74
CA LYS A 100 -27.40 -15.46 -14.85
C LYS A 100 -28.82 -15.75 -14.39
N ASP A 101 -28.97 -16.44 -13.25
CA ASP A 101 -30.29 -16.75 -12.67
C ASP A 101 -31.05 -15.47 -12.26
N ALA A 102 -30.31 -14.39 -11.96
CA ALA A 102 -30.86 -13.06 -11.75
C ALA A 102 -31.05 -12.25 -13.05
N GLY A 103 -30.83 -12.86 -14.23
CA GLY A 103 -30.97 -12.22 -15.54
C GLY A 103 -29.77 -11.39 -15.99
N ILE A 104 -28.63 -11.47 -15.30
CA ILE A 104 -27.38 -10.77 -15.64
C ILE A 104 -26.54 -11.67 -16.55
N THR A 105 -26.59 -11.43 -17.86
CA THR A 105 -25.92 -12.29 -18.86
C THR A 105 -24.64 -11.69 -19.41
N GLN A 106 -24.41 -10.40 -19.19
CA GLN A 106 -23.23 -9.66 -19.65
C GLN A 106 -22.27 -9.50 -18.47
N VAL A 107 -21.25 -10.33 -18.42
CA VAL A 107 -20.19 -10.27 -17.43
C VAL A 107 -18.84 -10.18 -18.11
N SER A 108 -17.89 -9.48 -17.52
CA SER A 108 -16.49 -9.45 -17.94
C SER A 108 -15.60 -9.86 -16.78
N ARG A 109 -14.50 -10.55 -17.08
CA ARG A 109 -13.53 -10.99 -16.05
C ARG A 109 -12.23 -10.24 -16.22
N GLN A 110 -11.69 -9.77 -15.10
CA GLN A 110 -10.36 -9.17 -15.01
C GLN A 110 -9.67 -9.72 -13.76
N GLY A 111 -8.71 -10.62 -13.93
CA GLY A 111 -8.10 -11.32 -12.80
C GLY A 111 -9.13 -12.10 -11.99
N SER A 112 -9.23 -11.86 -10.69
CA SER A 112 -10.24 -12.43 -9.80
C SER A 112 -11.54 -11.61 -9.74
N LEU A 113 -11.67 -10.52 -10.52
CA LEU A 113 -12.87 -9.68 -10.52
C LEU A 113 -13.84 -10.11 -11.61
N VAL A 114 -15.11 -10.29 -11.25
CA VAL A 114 -16.25 -10.51 -12.17
C VAL A 114 -17.06 -9.23 -12.20
N ASN A 115 -16.93 -8.48 -13.30
CA ASN A 115 -17.56 -7.18 -13.50
C ASN A 115 -18.86 -7.32 -14.29
N PHE A 116 -19.91 -6.62 -13.88
CA PHE A 116 -21.19 -6.58 -14.58
C PHE A 116 -21.95 -5.27 -14.32
N ALA A 117 -22.85 -4.94 -15.24
CA ALA A 117 -23.80 -3.86 -15.06
C ALA A 117 -25.22 -4.42 -14.96
N THR A 118 -26.03 -3.85 -14.09
CA THR A 118 -27.43 -4.26 -13.88
C THR A 118 -28.29 -3.09 -13.46
N THR A 119 -29.61 -3.32 -13.33
CA THR A 119 -30.51 -2.33 -12.73
C THR A 119 -30.49 -2.41 -11.19
N VAL A 120 -30.76 -1.30 -10.54
CA VAL A 120 -30.89 -1.24 -9.08
C VAL A 120 -31.93 -2.22 -8.57
N GLY A 121 -33.06 -2.37 -9.27
CA GLY A 121 -34.10 -3.32 -8.88
C GLY A 121 -33.63 -4.78 -8.90
N THR A 122 -32.77 -5.14 -9.88
CA THR A 122 -32.12 -6.47 -9.93
C THR A 122 -31.07 -6.60 -8.83
N ALA A 123 -30.22 -5.59 -8.64
CA ALA A 123 -29.20 -5.60 -7.59
C ALA A 123 -29.81 -5.72 -6.18
N ASN A 124 -30.88 -4.98 -5.90
CA ASN A 124 -31.58 -5.05 -4.62
C ASN A 124 -32.09 -6.46 -4.30
N LYS A 125 -32.63 -7.15 -5.30
CA LYS A 125 -33.11 -8.53 -5.14
C LYS A 125 -31.96 -9.52 -5.01
N LEU A 126 -30.90 -9.35 -5.82
CA LEU A 126 -29.75 -10.24 -5.87
C LEU A 126 -28.99 -10.25 -4.54
N PHE A 127 -28.85 -9.09 -3.92
CA PHE A 127 -28.06 -8.87 -2.71
C PHE A 127 -28.91 -8.70 -1.43
N ASP A 128 -30.21 -8.92 -1.50
CA ASP A 128 -31.15 -8.67 -0.40
C ASP A 128 -30.86 -7.35 0.31
N THR A 129 -30.89 -6.27 -0.47
CA THR A 129 -30.47 -4.93 -0.03
C THR A 129 -31.34 -3.85 -0.62
N LYS A 130 -31.04 -2.61 -0.26
CA LYS A 130 -31.67 -1.41 -0.82
C LYS A 130 -30.61 -0.38 -1.17
N PHE A 131 -30.30 -0.25 -2.43
CA PHE A 131 -29.47 0.85 -2.93
C PHE A 131 -30.24 2.18 -2.90
N SER A 132 -29.56 3.21 -2.46
CA SER A 132 -30.08 4.57 -2.36
C SER A 132 -29.02 5.59 -2.76
N TYR A 133 -29.44 6.80 -3.11
CA TYR A 133 -28.53 7.89 -3.35
C TYR A 133 -28.20 8.59 -2.04
N TYR A 134 -26.90 8.69 -1.78
CA TYR A 134 -26.35 9.41 -0.65
C TYR A 134 -25.52 10.58 -1.16
N ARG A 135 -25.42 11.66 -0.37
CA ARG A 135 -24.69 12.87 -0.72
C ARG A 135 -23.75 13.29 0.40
N ASN A 136 -22.55 13.71 -0.01
CA ASN A 136 -21.59 14.43 0.82
C ASN A 136 -21.07 15.63 0.01
N GLY A 137 -21.37 16.86 0.43
CA GLY A 137 -21.07 18.06 -0.33
C GLY A 137 -21.64 18.02 -1.76
N ALA A 138 -20.78 18.14 -2.76
CA ALA A 138 -21.13 18.04 -4.19
C ALA A 138 -21.22 16.59 -4.70
N SER A 139 -20.61 15.64 -4.02
CA SER A 139 -20.58 14.23 -4.43
C SER A 139 -21.91 13.55 -4.14
N GLN A 140 -22.41 12.76 -5.11
CA GLN A 140 -23.59 11.93 -4.94
C GLN A 140 -23.28 10.51 -5.42
N LYS A 141 -23.47 9.51 -4.55
CA LYS A 141 -23.19 8.11 -4.86
C LYS A 141 -24.39 7.20 -4.61
N LEU A 142 -24.48 6.13 -5.41
CA LEU A 142 -25.46 5.08 -5.29
C LEU A 142 -24.86 3.95 -4.45
N ARG A 143 -25.35 3.75 -3.20
CA ARG A 143 -24.77 2.86 -2.19
C ARG A 143 -25.84 2.15 -1.39
N THR A 144 -25.42 1.17 -0.60
CA THR A 144 -26.22 0.52 0.43
C THR A 144 -25.45 0.46 1.75
N THR A 145 -26.12 0.13 2.85
CA THR A 145 -25.45 -0.02 4.17
C THR A 145 -25.23 -1.48 4.57
N GLN A 146 -25.78 -2.42 3.83
CA GLN A 146 -25.51 -3.83 3.99
C GLN A 146 -25.90 -4.59 2.73
N TYR A 147 -25.29 -5.75 2.52
CA TYR A 147 -25.75 -6.69 1.49
C TYR A 147 -25.52 -8.15 1.93
N SER A 148 -26.28 -9.04 1.31
CA SER A 148 -26.23 -10.49 1.56
C SER A 148 -25.87 -11.23 0.27
N ILE A 149 -25.26 -12.40 0.43
CA ILE A 149 -24.99 -13.36 -0.65
C ILE A 149 -25.52 -14.73 -0.26
N PRO A 150 -25.76 -15.64 -1.22
CA PRO A 150 -26.09 -17.03 -0.89
C PRO A 150 -25.03 -17.69 -0.01
N ASP A 151 -25.43 -18.43 1.00
CA ASP A 151 -24.52 -19.15 1.91
C ASP A 151 -23.55 -20.05 1.15
N SER A 152 -24.01 -20.67 0.06
CA SER A 152 -23.18 -21.51 -0.82
C SER A 152 -22.04 -20.75 -1.54
N LEU A 153 -22.07 -19.41 -1.58
CA LEU A 153 -21.07 -18.57 -2.26
C LEU A 153 -20.13 -17.85 -1.29
N THR A 154 -20.30 -18.00 0.02
CA THR A 154 -19.48 -17.33 1.04
C THR A 154 -17.99 -17.66 0.94
N ASN A 155 -17.65 -18.88 0.49
CA ASN A 155 -16.28 -19.32 0.26
C ASN A 155 -15.75 -18.97 -1.16
N SER A 156 -16.60 -18.39 -2.01
CA SER A 156 -16.25 -18.05 -3.40
C SER A 156 -16.17 -16.55 -3.63
N ILE A 157 -16.78 -15.77 -2.76
CA ILE A 157 -16.85 -14.31 -2.86
C ILE A 157 -16.17 -13.69 -1.64
N ASP A 158 -15.17 -12.83 -1.87
CA ASP A 158 -14.54 -12.07 -0.79
C ASP A 158 -15.30 -10.77 -0.53
N LEU A 159 -15.62 -10.02 -1.57
CA LEU A 159 -16.35 -8.76 -1.47
C LEU A 159 -17.09 -8.41 -2.78
N ILE A 160 -18.03 -7.47 -2.69
CA ILE A 160 -18.72 -6.90 -3.85
C ILE A 160 -18.63 -5.38 -3.78
N ALA A 161 -18.06 -4.78 -4.81
CA ALA A 161 -17.85 -3.33 -4.88
C ALA A 161 -18.56 -2.71 -6.10
N PRO A 162 -18.97 -1.44 -6.04
CA PRO A 162 -19.15 -0.62 -4.86
C PRO A 162 -20.53 -0.86 -4.21
N THR A 163 -20.57 -1.31 -2.98
CA THR A 163 -21.80 -1.59 -2.23
C THR A 163 -21.93 -0.71 -0.98
N VAL A 164 -21.31 -1.12 0.11
CA VAL A 164 -21.33 -0.43 1.41
C VAL A 164 -20.29 0.67 1.52
N PHE A 165 -19.63 0.97 0.44
CA PHE A 165 -18.48 1.83 0.36
C PHE A 165 -18.82 3.25 -0.16
N PHE A 166 -18.52 4.31 0.61
CA PHE A 166 -18.99 5.68 0.38
C PHE A 166 -17.90 6.69 -0.05
N GLY A 167 -16.61 6.37 -0.11
CA GLY A 167 -15.47 7.26 -0.35
C GLY A 167 -15.69 8.46 -1.29
N LYS A 168 -14.83 9.49 -1.16
CA LYS A 168 -14.88 10.73 -1.95
C LYS A 168 -13.87 10.69 -3.10
N GLU A 169 -14.14 11.41 -4.18
CA GLU A 169 -13.13 11.87 -5.13
C GLU A 169 -12.43 13.07 -4.49
N GLN A 170 -11.11 12.97 -4.30
CA GLN A 170 -10.33 14.02 -3.63
C GLN A 170 -9.93 15.11 -4.61
N GLU A 171 -9.97 16.38 -4.16
CA GLU A 171 -9.32 17.49 -4.83
C GLU A 171 -7.81 17.46 -4.51
N SER A 172 -7.00 17.76 -5.54
CA SER A 172 -5.55 17.80 -5.48
C SER A 172 -5.02 18.66 -4.34
N THR A 173 -4.20 18.08 -3.47
CA THR A 173 -3.36 18.81 -2.52
C THR A 173 -1.89 18.57 -2.86
N LEU A 174 -1.04 19.58 -2.67
CA LEU A 174 0.41 19.37 -2.69
C LEU A 174 0.80 18.39 -1.58
N PRO A 175 1.91 17.63 -1.74
CA PRO A 175 2.42 16.79 -0.66
C PRO A 175 2.45 17.59 0.65
N SER A 176 2.09 16.96 1.75
CA SER A 176 1.96 17.62 3.07
C SER A 176 3.20 18.41 3.48
N HIS A 177 4.37 18.02 2.97
CA HIS A 177 5.66 18.68 3.23
C HIS A 177 6.20 19.54 2.08
N ALA A 178 5.45 19.74 0.98
CA ALA A 178 5.93 20.54 -0.14
C ALA A 178 5.95 22.05 0.19
N VAL A 179 7.13 22.64 0.28
CA VAL A 179 7.33 24.06 0.51
C VAL A 179 8.04 24.67 -0.70
N LYS A 180 7.38 25.65 -1.35
CA LYS A 180 7.93 26.32 -2.53
C LYS A 180 9.26 27.00 -2.21
N LEU A 181 10.30 26.67 -3.00
CA LEU A 181 11.58 27.35 -2.94
C LEU A 181 11.49 28.74 -3.60
N PRO A 182 12.19 29.76 -3.06
CA PRO A 182 12.40 31.01 -3.79
C PRO A 182 13.08 30.69 -5.13
N ALA A 183 12.71 31.39 -6.20
CA ALA A 183 13.40 31.28 -7.48
C ALA A 183 14.90 31.54 -7.28
N LEU A 184 15.70 30.50 -7.28
CA LEU A 184 17.16 30.63 -7.14
C LEU A 184 17.74 31.16 -8.44
N PRO A 185 18.65 32.13 -8.40
CA PRO A 185 19.44 32.50 -9.57
C PRO A 185 20.20 31.24 -10.02
N ARG A 186 20.23 30.98 -11.32
CA ARG A 186 20.96 29.87 -11.96
C ARG A 186 22.42 29.83 -11.45
N ARG A 187 22.64 29.03 -10.43
CA ARG A 187 23.97 28.59 -10.05
C ARG A 187 24.00 27.10 -10.36
N ALA A 188 24.96 26.73 -11.20
CA ALA A 188 25.30 25.33 -11.36
C ALA A 188 25.40 24.71 -9.95
N ALA A 189 24.76 23.55 -9.74
CA ALA A 189 24.78 22.82 -8.47
C ALA A 189 26.21 22.31 -8.19
N THR A 190 27.09 23.20 -7.81
CA THR A 190 28.43 22.90 -7.31
C THR A 190 28.42 23.28 -5.84
N ASN A 191 28.38 22.28 -4.98
CA ASN A 191 28.50 22.38 -3.52
C ASN A 191 27.40 23.17 -2.78
N SER A 192 26.11 22.89 -3.00
CA SER A 192 25.18 23.03 -1.89
C SER A 192 25.55 21.95 -0.89
N SER A 193 25.98 22.31 0.31
CA SER A 193 26.24 21.34 1.37
C SER A 193 24.99 20.49 1.57
N CYS A 194 25.08 19.16 1.52
CA CYS A 194 23.97 18.23 1.75
C CYS A 194 23.27 18.47 3.10
N ALA A 195 23.92 19.21 4.00
CA ALA A 195 23.33 19.72 5.22
C ALA A 195 22.20 20.77 5.01
N ASN A 196 22.01 21.32 3.82
CA ASN A 196 20.98 22.32 3.54
C ASN A 196 19.86 21.78 2.63
N LEU A 197 20.22 20.89 1.71
CA LEU A 197 19.28 20.35 0.70
C LEU A 197 19.84 19.02 0.17
N ILE A 198 19.01 18.00 0.14
CA ILE A 198 19.37 16.69 -0.42
C ILE A 198 19.22 16.74 -1.94
N THR A 199 20.27 16.36 -2.62
CA THR A 199 20.37 16.27 -4.09
C THR A 199 20.76 14.84 -4.49
N PRO A 200 20.64 14.44 -5.77
CA PRO A 200 21.12 13.13 -6.23
C PRO A 200 22.58 12.85 -5.86
N ALA A 201 23.45 13.87 -5.87
CA ALA A 201 24.84 13.71 -5.45
C ALA A 201 24.99 13.41 -3.96
N CYS A 202 24.09 13.94 -3.11
CA CYS A 202 24.06 13.61 -1.69
C CYS A 202 23.69 12.14 -1.47
N LEU A 203 22.72 11.61 -2.22
CA LEU A 203 22.32 10.21 -2.12
C LEU A 203 23.45 9.25 -2.49
N VAL A 204 24.26 9.61 -3.50
CA VAL A 204 25.47 8.84 -3.85
C VAL A 204 26.45 8.75 -2.69
N GLU A 205 26.62 9.84 -1.95
CA GLU A 205 27.52 9.92 -0.78
C GLU A 205 26.90 9.18 0.43
N MET A 206 25.65 9.51 0.78
CA MET A 206 24.96 9.00 1.97
C MET A 206 24.86 7.46 1.95
N TYR A 207 24.52 6.89 0.80
CA TYR A 207 24.26 5.45 0.66
C TYR A 207 25.37 4.71 -0.04
N ASN A 208 26.57 5.31 -0.14
CA ASN A 208 27.76 4.67 -0.70
C ASN A 208 27.51 4.01 -2.06
N LEU A 209 26.84 4.75 -2.99
CA LEU A 209 26.56 4.23 -4.33
C LEU A 209 27.84 4.12 -5.17
N GLY A 210 28.89 4.84 -4.80
CA GLY A 210 30.19 4.83 -5.46
C GLY A 210 30.10 5.29 -6.92
N ASP A 211 30.78 4.57 -7.78
CA ASP A 211 30.77 4.78 -9.24
C ASP A 211 29.93 3.73 -9.98
N TYR A 212 29.05 3.04 -9.27
CA TYR A 212 28.20 2.00 -9.87
C TYR A 212 27.34 2.59 -11.00
N LYS A 213 27.29 1.88 -12.13
CA LYS A 213 26.52 2.26 -13.31
C LYS A 213 25.52 1.15 -13.63
N PRO A 214 24.24 1.37 -13.36
CA PRO A 214 23.20 0.43 -13.77
C PRO A 214 23.14 0.32 -15.30
N ASP A 215 22.69 -0.82 -15.80
CA ASP A 215 22.51 -1.10 -17.22
C ASP A 215 21.02 -1.25 -17.55
N ALA A 216 20.46 -0.33 -18.34
CA ALA A 216 19.06 -0.36 -18.76
C ALA A 216 18.67 -1.66 -19.47
N SER A 217 19.63 -2.41 -20.02
CA SER A 217 19.40 -3.70 -20.71
C SER A 217 19.45 -4.91 -19.78
N SER A 218 19.78 -4.74 -18.50
CA SER A 218 19.88 -5.84 -17.53
C SER A 218 18.56 -6.58 -17.28
N GLY A 219 17.43 -5.89 -17.52
CA GLY A 219 16.09 -6.37 -17.22
C GLY A 219 15.52 -5.86 -15.89
N SER A 220 16.34 -5.20 -15.04
CA SER A 220 15.85 -4.55 -13.83
C SER A 220 15.01 -3.33 -14.16
N ARG A 221 13.85 -3.19 -13.52
CA ARG A 221 12.89 -2.09 -13.71
C ARG A 221 12.25 -1.72 -12.39
N VAL A 222 11.87 -0.45 -12.25
CA VAL A 222 11.12 0.05 -11.09
C VAL A 222 9.71 0.43 -11.52
N GLY A 223 8.71 0.06 -10.71
CA GLY A 223 7.36 0.57 -10.82
C GLY A 223 7.01 1.38 -9.58
N PHE A 224 6.10 2.34 -9.72
CA PHE A 224 5.50 3.02 -8.58
C PHE A 224 4.00 3.21 -8.79
N GLY A 225 3.26 3.20 -7.68
CA GLY A 225 1.82 3.40 -7.66
C GLY A 225 1.48 4.87 -7.50
N SER A 226 0.56 5.38 -8.32
CA SER A 226 -0.05 6.71 -8.14
C SER A 226 -1.54 6.54 -7.89
N PHE A 227 -2.02 7.07 -6.79
CA PHE A 227 -3.39 6.97 -6.32
C PHE A 227 -3.99 8.38 -6.13
N LEU A 228 -5.22 8.49 -5.64
CA LEU A 228 -5.85 9.76 -5.27
C LEU A 228 -5.84 10.82 -6.40
N ASN A 229 -5.96 10.37 -7.66
CA ASN A 229 -5.89 11.20 -8.87
C ASN A 229 -4.53 11.86 -9.12
N GLU A 230 -3.47 11.38 -8.49
CA GLU A 230 -2.09 11.82 -8.77
C GLU A 230 -1.58 11.24 -10.09
N SER A 231 -0.70 11.99 -10.77
CA SER A 231 0.06 11.52 -11.93
C SER A 231 1.36 12.28 -12.09
N ALA A 232 2.45 11.57 -12.40
CA ALA A 232 3.75 12.17 -12.62
C ALA A 232 3.79 12.96 -13.94
N ASN A 233 4.52 14.07 -13.96
CA ASN A 233 4.57 14.98 -15.09
C ASN A 233 5.89 14.86 -15.86
N TYR A 234 5.81 14.54 -17.14
CA TYR A 234 6.98 14.40 -18.02
C TYR A 234 7.83 15.67 -18.12
N ALA A 235 7.18 16.84 -18.14
CA ALA A 235 7.90 18.11 -18.27
C ALA A 235 8.63 18.49 -16.99
N ASP A 236 8.05 18.16 -15.83
CA ASP A 236 8.68 18.40 -14.53
C ASP A 236 9.88 17.47 -14.34
N LEU A 237 9.78 16.18 -14.67
CA LEU A 237 10.92 15.27 -14.66
C LEU A 237 12.05 15.76 -15.57
N ALA A 238 11.75 16.23 -16.78
CA ALA A 238 12.77 16.76 -17.69
C ALA A 238 13.47 18.03 -17.13
N ILE A 239 12.76 18.84 -16.35
CA ILE A 239 13.34 19.99 -15.65
C ILE A 239 14.26 19.51 -14.51
N TYR A 240 13.81 18.52 -13.73
CA TYR A 240 14.57 17.89 -12.65
C TYR A 240 15.87 17.25 -13.15
N GLU A 241 15.80 16.44 -14.20
CA GLU A 241 16.96 15.82 -14.84
C GLU A 241 17.97 16.85 -15.31
N LYS A 242 17.48 17.91 -15.95
CA LYS A 242 18.34 19.03 -16.39
C LYS A 242 18.96 19.78 -15.23
N LEU A 243 18.23 19.96 -14.12
CA LEU A 243 18.72 20.64 -12.92
C LEU A 243 19.94 19.92 -12.34
N PHE A 244 19.88 18.59 -12.27
CA PHE A 244 20.90 17.76 -11.63
C PHE A 244 21.87 17.09 -12.62
N ASN A 245 21.82 17.48 -13.92
CA ASN A 245 22.64 16.91 -15.00
C ASN A 245 22.47 15.37 -15.13
N ILE A 246 21.29 14.87 -14.87
CA ILE A 246 20.91 13.48 -15.16
C ILE A 246 20.59 13.41 -16.66
N PRO A 247 21.13 12.42 -17.42
CA PRO A 247 20.74 12.24 -18.80
C PRO A 247 19.25 11.98 -18.92
N SER A 248 18.60 12.61 -19.91
CA SER A 248 17.15 12.53 -20.02
C SER A 248 16.66 11.10 -20.26
N GLN A 249 15.73 10.65 -19.44
CA GLN A 249 14.94 9.43 -19.64
C GLN A 249 13.45 9.76 -19.47
N ASN A 250 12.61 8.91 -20.02
CA ASN A 250 11.17 8.98 -19.86
C ASN A 250 10.69 7.80 -19.01
N PHE A 251 9.47 7.88 -18.48
CA PHE A 251 8.79 6.76 -17.83
C PHE A 251 7.56 6.33 -18.66
N SER A 252 7.14 5.09 -18.50
CA SER A 252 5.90 4.58 -19.07
C SER A 252 4.76 4.68 -18.07
N VAL A 253 3.52 4.76 -18.56
CA VAL A 253 2.32 4.87 -17.72
C VAL A 253 1.36 3.74 -18.05
N GLU A 254 0.78 3.13 -17.04
CA GLU A 254 -0.32 2.18 -17.15
C GLU A 254 -1.51 2.67 -16.30
N LEU A 255 -2.69 2.70 -16.92
CA LEU A 255 -3.92 3.20 -16.29
C LEU A 255 -4.77 2.03 -15.79
N ILE A 256 -5.17 2.09 -14.53
CA ILE A 256 -5.91 1.06 -13.82
C ILE A 256 -7.21 1.66 -13.28
N ASN A 257 -8.31 0.94 -13.40
CA ASN A 257 -9.60 1.29 -12.79
C ASN A 257 -10.04 2.76 -13.00
N GLY A 258 -9.85 3.27 -14.21
CA GLY A 258 -10.23 4.65 -14.56
C GLY A 258 -9.24 5.73 -14.12
N GLY A 259 -8.01 5.35 -13.75
CA GLY A 259 -6.91 6.30 -13.50
C GLY A 259 -6.67 7.21 -14.72
N VAL A 260 -6.22 8.42 -14.49
CA VAL A 260 -6.04 9.45 -15.53
C VAL A 260 -4.63 10.02 -15.45
N ASN A 261 -3.89 9.95 -16.54
CA ASN A 261 -2.60 10.62 -16.67
C ASN A 261 -2.81 12.09 -17.10
N ASP A 262 -2.99 12.98 -16.12
CA ASP A 262 -3.18 14.40 -16.39
C ASP A 262 -1.83 15.13 -16.45
N GLN A 263 -1.45 15.56 -17.63
CA GLN A 263 -0.21 16.29 -17.88
C GLN A 263 -0.37 17.82 -17.88
N ASN A 264 -1.55 18.31 -17.56
CA ASN A 264 -1.84 19.74 -17.54
C ASN A 264 -1.56 20.33 -16.15
N TRP A 265 -0.53 21.12 -16.01
CA TRP A 265 -0.14 21.79 -14.73
C TRP A 265 -1.26 22.59 -14.05
N ALA A 266 -2.34 22.95 -14.76
CA ALA A 266 -3.46 23.70 -14.18
C ALA A 266 -4.50 22.80 -13.50
N THR A 267 -4.55 21.52 -13.84
CA THR A 267 -5.58 20.57 -13.37
C THR A 267 -5.00 19.34 -12.68
N ALA A 268 -3.76 18.98 -13.00
CA ALA A 268 -3.13 17.77 -12.47
C ALA A 268 -2.78 17.87 -10.98
N SER A 269 -3.00 16.80 -10.25
CA SER A 269 -2.35 16.52 -8.97
C SER A 269 -1.03 15.82 -9.25
N LEU A 270 0.06 16.38 -8.77
CA LEU A 270 1.42 15.99 -9.17
C LEU A 270 2.33 15.69 -7.99
N GLY A 271 1.92 16.04 -6.80
CA GLY A 271 2.82 16.20 -5.68
C GLY A 271 3.60 14.96 -5.32
N GLU A 272 2.89 13.89 -5.03
CA GLU A 272 3.47 12.60 -4.65
C GLU A 272 4.10 11.91 -5.85
N ALA A 273 3.38 11.83 -6.96
CA ALA A 273 3.84 11.12 -8.15
C ALA A 273 5.13 11.71 -8.76
N ASN A 274 5.31 13.05 -8.72
CA ASN A 274 6.56 13.69 -9.14
C ASN A 274 7.70 13.39 -8.16
N LEU A 275 7.44 13.43 -6.84
CA LEU A 275 8.44 13.07 -5.82
C LEU A 275 8.97 11.67 -6.07
N ASP A 276 8.07 10.70 -6.28
CA ASP A 276 8.42 9.30 -6.51
C ASP A 276 9.30 9.14 -7.76
N VAL A 277 8.84 9.61 -8.92
CA VAL A 277 9.59 9.41 -10.18
C VAL A 277 10.94 10.13 -10.17
N GLU A 278 11.00 11.34 -9.61
CA GLU A 278 12.22 12.12 -9.56
C GLU A 278 13.28 11.46 -8.67
N LEU A 279 12.89 10.90 -7.52
CA LEU A 279 13.82 10.23 -6.61
C LEU A 279 14.21 8.83 -7.10
N ILE A 280 13.30 8.08 -7.71
CA ILE A 280 13.65 6.81 -8.38
C ILE A 280 14.71 7.07 -9.45
N VAL A 281 14.49 8.06 -10.32
CA VAL A 281 15.43 8.44 -11.40
C VAL A 281 16.74 8.97 -10.83
N ALA A 282 16.70 9.75 -9.75
CA ALA A 282 17.89 10.28 -9.09
C ALA A 282 18.88 9.18 -8.66
N VAL A 283 18.34 8.02 -8.22
CA VAL A 283 19.14 6.91 -7.70
C VAL A 283 19.44 5.88 -8.78
N SER A 284 18.45 5.47 -9.57
CA SER A 284 18.53 4.27 -10.40
C SER A 284 18.72 4.54 -11.91
N HIS A 285 18.83 5.81 -12.34
CA HIS A 285 19.07 6.11 -13.76
C HIS A 285 20.24 5.26 -14.33
N PRO A 286 20.11 4.61 -15.50
CA PRO A 286 19.04 4.69 -16.49
C PRO A 286 18.04 3.52 -16.47
N LEU A 287 17.78 2.88 -15.33
CA LEU A 287 16.83 1.76 -15.27
C LEU A 287 15.42 2.23 -15.68
N PRO A 288 14.68 1.42 -16.46
CA PRO A 288 13.33 1.79 -16.89
C PRO A 288 12.36 1.95 -15.70
N VAL A 289 11.50 2.96 -15.79
CA VAL A 289 10.49 3.28 -14.77
C VAL A 289 9.09 3.18 -15.38
N VAL A 290 8.14 2.66 -14.61
CA VAL A 290 6.71 2.60 -14.96
C VAL A 290 5.86 3.13 -13.82
N GLU A 291 4.97 4.05 -14.14
CA GLU A 291 3.93 4.56 -13.25
C GLU A 291 2.64 3.78 -13.45
N PHE A 292 2.01 3.36 -12.35
CA PHE A 292 0.71 2.71 -12.34
C PHE A 292 -0.33 3.63 -11.70
N ILE A 293 -1.09 4.33 -12.53
CA ILE A 293 -2.11 5.28 -12.06
C ILE A 293 -3.42 4.54 -11.83
N THR A 294 -3.85 4.44 -10.58
CA THR A 294 -5.04 3.67 -10.19
C THR A 294 -6.14 4.58 -9.66
N GLY A 295 -7.26 4.61 -10.37
CA GLY A 295 -8.46 5.33 -9.92
C GLY A 295 -9.31 4.49 -8.98
N GLY A 296 -10.21 5.17 -8.28
CA GLY A 296 -11.15 4.55 -7.35
C GLY A 296 -10.91 4.96 -5.91
N SER A 297 -11.79 4.51 -5.05
CA SER A 297 -11.74 4.79 -3.62
C SER A 297 -12.17 3.52 -2.88
N PRO A 298 -11.31 2.90 -2.07
CA PRO A 298 -11.58 1.64 -1.40
C PRO A 298 -12.44 1.79 -0.13
N PRO A 299 -12.79 0.69 0.55
CA PRO A 299 -13.47 0.73 1.84
C PRO A 299 -12.71 1.54 2.90
N PHE A 300 -13.45 2.24 3.75
CA PHE A 300 -12.93 3.13 4.76
C PHE A 300 -13.77 3.10 6.04
N VAL A 301 -13.12 3.03 7.19
CA VAL A 301 -13.74 3.15 8.51
C VAL A 301 -13.28 4.46 9.13
N PRO A 302 -14.17 5.45 9.33
CA PRO A 302 -13.80 6.74 9.91
C PRO A 302 -13.12 6.61 11.28
N ASN A 303 -12.17 7.49 11.55
CA ASN A 303 -11.56 7.69 12.86
C ASN A 303 -11.72 9.16 13.30
N VAL A 304 -11.07 9.57 14.37
CA VAL A 304 -11.20 10.95 14.87
C VAL A 304 -10.38 11.99 14.09
N ASP A 305 -9.34 11.58 13.39
CA ASP A 305 -8.53 12.41 12.51
C ASP A 305 -9.22 12.57 11.14
N GLU A 306 -9.82 11.50 10.67
CA GLU A 306 -10.59 11.40 9.44
C GLU A 306 -12.05 11.02 9.73
N PRO A 307 -12.85 11.96 10.29
CA PRO A 307 -14.15 11.64 10.87
C PRO A 307 -15.26 11.39 9.84
N THR A 308 -15.02 11.68 8.58
CA THR A 308 -16.04 11.53 7.54
C THR A 308 -15.54 10.75 6.34
N ALA A 309 -16.44 10.13 5.61
CA ALA A 309 -16.08 9.47 4.35
C ALA A 309 -15.52 10.44 3.29
N ALA A 310 -15.61 11.75 3.52
CA ALA A 310 -14.96 12.75 2.70
C ALA A 310 -13.46 12.86 2.97
N ASP A 311 -13.03 12.40 4.12
CA ASP A 311 -11.63 12.40 4.54
C ASP A 311 -10.91 11.09 4.16
N ASN A 312 -11.60 10.14 3.50
CA ASN A 312 -11.04 8.86 3.06
C ASN A 312 -9.83 9.07 2.13
N GLN A 313 -8.68 8.73 2.60
CA GLN A 313 -7.40 8.73 1.87
C GLN A 313 -6.90 7.31 1.57
N ASN A 314 -7.66 6.27 1.93
CA ASN A 314 -7.30 4.88 1.58
C ASN A 314 -7.20 4.69 0.06
N GLU A 315 -6.24 3.89 -0.38
CA GLU A 315 -5.91 3.66 -1.78
C GLU A 315 -6.59 2.40 -2.33
N PRO A 316 -6.94 2.39 -3.64
CA PRO A 316 -7.55 1.26 -4.32
C PRO A 316 -6.55 0.11 -4.59
N TYR A 317 -5.90 -0.38 -3.54
CA TYR A 317 -4.88 -1.43 -3.61
C TYR A 317 -5.40 -2.76 -4.14
N LEU A 318 -6.69 -3.07 -3.97
CA LEU A 318 -7.27 -4.30 -4.50
C LEU A 318 -7.19 -4.32 -6.03
N GLU A 319 -7.70 -3.26 -6.67
CA GLU A 319 -7.71 -3.10 -8.13
C GLU A 319 -6.29 -3.03 -8.69
N TYR A 320 -5.41 -2.36 -7.96
CA TYR A 320 -4.00 -2.22 -8.28
C TYR A 320 -3.29 -3.58 -8.34
N TYR A 321 -3.30 -4.35 -7.25
CA TYR A 321 -2.60 -5.63 -7.19
C TYR A 321 -3.26 -6.71 -8.04
N GLU A 322 -4.59 -6.72 -8.19
CA GLU A 322 -5.27 -7.64 -9.13
C GLU A 322 -4.84 -7.36 -10.58
N TYR A 323 -4.69 -6.09 -10.94
CA TYR A 323 -4.17 -5.73 -12.27
C TYR A 323 -2.72 -6.23 -12.46
N LEU A 324 -1.84 -5.97 -11.50
CA LEU A 324 -0.45 -6.42 -11.55
C LEU A 324 -0.36 -7.95 -11.64
N LEU A 325 -1.11 -8.67 -10.81
CA LEU A 325 -1.15 -10.14 -10.82
C LEU A 325 -1.68 -10.71 -12.14
N SER A 326 -2.51 -9.99 -12.88
CA SER A 326 -3.01 -10.39 -14.19
C SER A 326 -1.96 -10.35 -15.32
N LYS A 327 -0.80 -9.72 -15.09
CA LYS A 327 0.25 -9.53 -16.11
C LYS A 327 1.27 -10.66 -16.06
N PRO A 328 1.88 -11.05 -17.20
CA PRO A 328 3.02 -11.97 -17.18
C PRO A 328 4.24 -11.31 -16.53
N ASN A 329 5.13 -12.11 -15.91
CA ASN A 329 6.33 -11.62 -15.22
C ASN A 329 7.21 -10.72 -16.10
N SER A 330 7.29 -11.01 -17.40
CA SER A 330 8.07 -10.21 -18.37
C SER A 330 7.57 -8.77 -18.54
N LYS A 331 6.37 -8.46 -18.09
CA LYS A 331 5.76 -7.12 -18.16
C LYS A 331 5.76 -6.39 -16.81
N LEU A 332 6.11 -7.08 -15.72
CA LEU A 332 6.15 -6.48 -14.38
C LEU A 332 7.54 -5.92 -14.06
N PRO A 333 7.63 -4.80 -13.33
CA PRO A 333 8.87 -4.38 -12.71
C PRO A 333 9.24 -5.35 -11.58
N GLN A 334 10.53 -5.44 -11.25
CA GLN A 334 11.01 -6.31 -10.19
C GLN A 334 10.96 -5.63 -8.82
N VAL A 335 10.81 -4.30 -8.80
CA VAL A 335 10.64 -3.49 -7.61
C VAL A 335 9.42 -2.59 -7.81
N ILE A 336 8.56 -2.55 -6.82
CA ILE A 336 7.40 -1.66 -6.77
C ILE A 336 7.53 -0.80 -5.53
N SER A 337 7.45 0.52 -5.71
CA SER A 337 7.47 1.55 -4.67
C SER A 337 6.08 2.15 -4.54
N ASN A 338 5.57 2.22 -3.34
CA ASN A 338 4.35 2.98 -3.05
C ASN A 338 4.63 3.93 -1.89
N SER A 339 4.12 5.14 -2.01
CA SER A 339 4.32 6.21 -1.03
C SER A 339 2.99 6.68 -0.45
N TYR A 340 2.10 5.73 -0.18
CA TYR A 340 0.73 6.00 0.29
C TYR A 340 0.36 5.05 1.43
N GLY A 341 -0.53 5.48 2.30
CA GLY A 341 -1.05 4.64 3.37
C GLY A 341 -1.81 5.45 4.40
N ASP A 342 -2.56 4.75 5.23
CA ASP A 342 -3.42 5.35 6.22
C ASP A 342 -3.39 4.56 7.54
N ASP A 343 -4.00 5.10 8.61
CA ASP A 343 -4.17 4.37 9.85
C ASP A 343 -4.76 2.98 9.58
N GLU A 344 -4.12 1.92 10.05
CA GLU A 344 -4.57 0.53 9.81
C GLU A 344 -6.05 0.34 10.15
N GLN A 345 -6.54 1.02 11.19
CA GLN A 345 -7.93 0.94 11.62
C GLN A 345 -8.93 1.63 10.68
N THR A 346 -8.48 2.52 9.77
CA THR A 346 -9.37 3.11 8.75
C THR A 346 -9.62 2.16 7.60
N VAL A 347 -8.76 1.16 7.44
CA VAL A 347 -8.88 0.11 6.43
C VAL A 347 -9.60 -1.09 7.03
N PRO A 348 -10.77 -1.53 6.51
CA PRO A 348 -11.43 -2.71 7.04
C PRO A 348 -10.51 -3.94 7.03
N GLU A 349 -10.48 -4.69 8.13
CA GLU A 349 -9.53 -5.79 8.32
C GLU A 349 -9.60 -6.84 7.19
N TYR A 350 -10.79 -7.19 6.72
CA TYR A 350 -10.96 -8.15 5.63
C TYR A 350 -10.32 -7.64 4.31
N TYR A 351 -10.43 -6.33 4.03
CA TYR A 351 -9.81 -5.71 2.86
C TYR A 351 -8.29 -5.67 3.00
N ALA A 352 -7.79 -5.25 4.18
CA ALA A 352 -6.36 -5.23 4.48
C ALA A 352 -5.72 -6.62 4.33
N ARG A 353 -6.37 -7.68 4.86
CA ARG A 353 -5.91 -9.06 4.74
C ARG A 353 -5.91 -9.55 3.28
N ARG A 354 -6.94 -9.21 2.50
CA ARG A 354 -6.97 -9.56 1.09
C ARG A 354 -5.85 -8.88 0.31
N VAL A 355 -5.69 -7.58 0.45
CA VAL A 355 -4.61 -6.82 -0.21
C VAL A 355 -3.24 -7.37 0.19
N CYS A 356 -3.01 -7.64 1.46
CA CYS A 356 -1.77 -8.22 1.95
C CYS A 356 -1.48 -9.59 1.33
N ASN A 357 -2.48 -10.45 1.16
CA ASN A 357 -2.30 -11.72 0.45
C ASN A 357 -1.91 -11.52 -1.02
N LEU A 358 -2.47 -10.53 -1.72
CA LEU A 358 -2.08 -10.21 -3.11
C LEU A 358 -0.62 -9.73 -3.18
N ILE A 359 -0.18 -8.93 -2.21
CA ILE A 359 1.23 -8.53 -2.07
C ILE A 359 2.12 -9.75 -1.88
N GLY A 360 1.72 -10.70 -1.03
CA GLY A 360 2.44 -11.96 -0.85
C GLY A 360 2.57 -12.77 -2.14
N LEU A 361 1.52 -12.81 -2.98
CA LEU A 361 1.56 -13.44 -4.29
C LEU A 361 2.52 -12.71 -5.26
N MET A 362 2.65 -11.37 -5.19
CA MET A 362 3.68 -10.63 -5.93
C MET A 362 5.08 -11.05 -5.46
N GLY A 363 5.28 -11.21 -4.15
CA GLY A 363 6.52 -11.72 -3.58
C GLY A 363 6.93 -13.09 -4.12
N LEU A 364 5.98 -14.03 -4.24
CA LEU A 364 6.22 -15.35 -4.87
C LEU A 364 6.66 -15.26 -6.32
N ARG A 365 6.32 -14.17 -7.01
CA ARG A 365 6.71 -13.91 -8.41
C ARG A 365 8.07 -13.21 -8.53
N GLY A 366 8.81 -13.08 -7.45
CA GLY A 366 10.12 -12.45 -7.42
C GLY A 366 10.10 -10.93 -7.50
N ILE A 367 9.00 -10.31 -7.05
CA ILE A 367 8.81 -8.88 -7.04
C ILE A 367 8.94 -8.37 -5.61
N THR A 368 9.78 -7.38 -5.41
CA THR A 368 9.90 -6.65 -4.14
C THR A 368 8.86 -5.55 -4.10
N VAL A 369 7.99 -5.56 -3.11
CA VAL A 369 7.01 -4.49 -2.86
C VAL A 369 7.47 -3.70 -1.65
N LEU A 370 7.65 -2.40 -1.85
CA LEU A 370 8.08 -1.43 -0.85
C LEU A 370 6.93 -0.47 -0.56
N GLU A 371 6.87 -0.03 0.69
CA GLU A 371 5.86 0.95 1.14
C GLU A 371 6.48 1.94 2.11
N SER A 372 6.17 3.22 1.97
CA SER A 372 6.49 4.21 2.99
C SER A 372 5.80 3.88 4.30
N SER A 373 6.49 4.05 5.44
CA SER A 373 5.93 3.65 6.73
C SER A 373 4.86 4.62 7.26
N GLY A 374 4.78 5.82 6.70
CA GLY A 374 3.88 6.90 7.11
C GLY A 374 4.59 8.04 7.83
N ASP A 375 3.89 9.16 7.97
CA ASP A 375 4.41 10.45 8.40
C ASP A 375 3.75 10.96 9.70
N THR A 376 3.11 10.08 10.44
CA THR A 376 2.35 10.43 11.66
C THR A 376 3.00 9.95 12.95
N GLY A 377 4.26 9.50 12.86
CA GLY A 377 4.96 8.95 14.01
C GLY A 377 4.27 7.69 14.55
N ILE A 378 3.99 7.66 15.85
CA ILE A 378 3.26 6.54 16.47
C ILE A 378 1.74 6.66 16.32
N GLY A 379 1.26 7.72 15.71
CA GLY A 379 -0.12 7.99 15.36
C GLY A 379 -0.55 9.43 15.64
N SER A 380 -1.55 9.90 14.86
CA SER A 380 -2.23 11.18 15.04
C SER A 380 -3.59 11.01 15.73
N ALA A 381 -4.42 10.08 15.26
CA ALA A 381 -5.73 9.80 15.83
C ALA A 381 -5.65 9.25 17.25
N CYS A 382 -4.81 8.27 17.47
CA CYS A 382 -4.50 7.59 18.74
C CYS A 382 -5.74 7.20 19.57
N MET A 383 -6.85 6.94 18.90
CA MET A 383 -8.14 6.57 19.46
C MET A 383 -8.75 5.46 18.61
N SER A 384 -9.26 4.40 19.25
CA SER A 384 -9.94 3.32 18.52
C SER A 384 -11.19 3.85 17.79
N ASN A 385 -11.47 3.30 16.60
CA ASN A 385 -12.65 3.62 15.81
C ASN A 385 -13.73 2.51 15.82
N ASP A 386 -13.60 1.54 16.73
CA ASP A 386 -14.55 0.44 16.95
C ASP A 386 -15.80 0.84 17.76
N GLY A 387 -15.90 2.11 18.15
CA GLY A 387 -16.99 2.66 18.96
C GLY A 387 -16.71 2.62 20.48
N THR A 388 -15.60 2.03 20.93
CA THR A 388 -15.21 2.03 22.35
C THR A 388 -14.52 3.32 22.77
N ASN A 389 -13.94 4.08 21.82
CA ASN A 389 -13.16 5.29 22.05
C ASN A 389 -12.04 5.07 23.08
N THR A 390 -11.29 4.00 22.88
CA THR A 390 -10.17 3.63 23.75
C THR A 390 -8.86 4.19 23.18
N PRO A 391 -8.05 4.91 23.95
CA PRO A 391 -6.74 5.35 23.48
C PRO A 391 -5.85 4.17 23.05
N GLN A 392 -5.24 4.28 21.88
CA GLN A 392 -4.31 3.27 21.31
C GLN A 392 -3.36 3.91 20.32
N PHE A 393 -2.20 3.28 20.08
CA PHE A 393 -1.33 3.66 18.98
C PHE A 393 -1.98 3.27 17.64
N THR A 394 -1.77 4.09 16.61
CA THR A 394 -2.38 3.89 15.30
C THR A 394 -1.31 3.58 14.25
N PRO A 395 -0.95 2.28 14.09
CA PRO A 395 -0.02 1.85 13.05
C PRO A 395 -0.62 2.08 11.65
N THR A 396 0.23 2.12 10.63
CA THR A 396 -0.12 2.48 9.25
C THR A 396 -0.20 1.25 8.35
N PHE A 397 -1.30 1.08 7.60
CA PHE A 397 -1.44 0.11 6.50
C PHE A 397 -1.15 0.82 5.16
N PRO A 398 -0.47 0.16 4.18
CA PRO A 398 -0.09 -1.26 4.14
C PRO A 398 1.29 -1.57 4.75
N GLY A 399 2.01 -0.62 5.36
CA GLY A 399 3.30 -0.85 6.01
C GLY A 399 3.27 -1.99 7.07
N THR A 400 2.10 -2.22 7.68
CA THR A 400 1.86 -3.33 8.62
C THR A 400 1.65 -4.70 7.97
N CYS A 401 1.55 -4.81 6.63
CA CYS A 401 1.46 -6.12 5.97
C CYS A 401 2.78 -6.90 6.10
N PRO A 402 2.78 -8.18 6.53
CA PRO A 402 4.00 -8.97 6.68
C PRO A 402 4.69 -9.32 5.35
N PHE A 403 4.06 -9.10 4.21
CA PHE A 403 4.63 -9.42 2.90
C PHE A 403 5.17 -8.20 2.15
N ILE A 404 5.22 -7.04 2.79
CA ILE A 404 5.78 -5.80 2.26
C ILE A 404 7.07 -5.44 3.02
N THR A 405 7.96 -4.70 2.38
CA THR A 405 9.09 -4.07 3.06
C THR A 405 8.71 -2.62 3.36
N ALA A 406 8.49 -2.30 4.62
CA ALA A 406 8.15 -0.95 5.07
C ALA A 406 9.42 -0.11 5.24
N VAL A 407 9.42 1.10 4.67
CA VAL A 407 10.55 2.03 4.67
C VAL A 407 10.25 3.23 5.54
N GLY A 408 10.94 3.33 6.66
CA GLY A 408 10.88 4.44 7.60
C GLY A 408 11.74 5.62 7.19
N GLY A 409 11.72 6.66 8.02
CA GLY A 409 12.36 7.92 7.75
C GLY A 409 13.46 8.31 8.71
N THR A 410 14.56 8.85 8.15
CA THR A 410 15.60 9.54 8.90
C THR A 410 15.61 11.02 8.59
N GLN A 411 16.28 11.80 9.41
CA GLN A 411 16.56 13.23 9.21
C GLN A 411 18.01 13.53 9.58
N SER A 412 18.44 14.76 9.34
CA SER A 412 19.81 15.22 9.47
C SER A 412 20.75 14.62 8.42
N TYR A 413 21.97 15.13 8.39
CA TYR A 413 23.00 14.71 7.46
C TYR A 413 24.34 14.56 8.20
N ALA A 414 24.92 13.38 8.08
CA ALA A 414 26.24 13.04 8.64
C ALA A 414 26.45 13.44 10.11
N PRO A 415 25.79 12.85 11.10
CA PRO A 415 25.04 11.58 10.99
C PRO A 415 23.54 11.78 10.70
N GLU A 416 22.92 10.81 10.06
CA GLU A 416 21.46 10.66 10.05
C GLU A 416 20.98 10.25 11.45
N VAL A 417 19.78 10.71 11.80
CA VAL A 417 19.08 10.33 13.03
C VAL A 417 17.64 9.98 12.69
N ALA A 418 16.94 9.26 13.54
CA ALA A 418 15.54 8.96 13.34
C ALA A 418 14.72 10.25 13.16
N TRP A 419 13.78 10.24 12.22
CA TRP A 419 12.83 11.32 12.05
C TRP A 419 11.66 11.13 13.00
N ASP A 420 11.28 12.18 13.72
CA ASP A 420 10.23 12.14 14.74
C ASP A 420 8.83 11.89 14.18
N GLY A 421 8.60 12.18 12.89
CA GLY A 421 7.37 11.87 12.16
C GLY A 421 7.37 10.49 11.48
N SER A 422 8.49 9.74 11.47
CA SER A 422 8.52 8.40 10.87
C SER A 422 7.55 7.47 11.56
N SER A 423 6.54 6.96 10.85
CA SER A 423 5.59 6.02 11.44
C SER A 423 6.22 4.66 11.66
N GLY A 424 5.84 4.05 12.79
CA GLY A 424 6.31 2.73 13.17
C GLY A 424 5.59 2.18 14.38
N GLY A 425 5.89 0.92 14.71
CA GLY A 425 5.24 0.23 15.82
C GLY A 425 4.82 -1.19 15.48
N PHE A 426 3.61 -1.57 15.87
CA PHE A 426 3.12 -2.94 15.82
C PHE A 426 1.69 -2.98 15.29
N SER A 427 1.42 -3.88 14.34
CA SER A 427 0.11 -4.08 13.75
C SER A 427 -0.93 -4.59 14.77
N ASN A 428 -2.16 -4.14 14.61
CA ASN A 428 -3.31 -4.70 15.30
C ASN A 428 -3.96 -5.85 14.53
N TYR A 429 -3.80 -5.89 13.20
CA TYR A 429 -4.41 -6.88 12.31
C TYR A 429 -3.52 -8.09 12.06
N PHE A 430 -2.20 -7.88 11.87
CA PHE A 430 -1.28 -8.91 11.41
C PHE A 430 -0.34 -9.36 12.53
N SER A 431 -0.17 -10.67 12.66
CA SER A 431 0.78 -11.25 13.61
C SER A 431 2.22 -11.03 13.14
N ARG A 432 3.15 -11.02 14.09
CA ARG A 432 4.58 -10.95 13.81
C ARG A 432 5.02 -12.14 12.97
N PRO A 433 5.62 -11.91 11.79
CA PRO A 433 6.13 -12.98 10.94
C PRO A 433 7.43 -13.56 11.50
N TRP A 434 7.72 -14.78 11.12
CA TRP A 434 8.86 -15.55 11.63
C TRP A 434 10.22 -14.86 11.41
N TYR A 435 10.41 -14.17 10.31
CA TYR A 435 11.69 -13.54 9.96
C TYR A 435 12.07 -12.38 10.88
N GLN A 436 11.10 -11.70 11.52
CA GLN A 436 11.35 -10.61 12.47
C GLN A 436 11.59 -11.09 13.89
N TYR A 437 11.29 -12.35 14.19
CA TYR A 437 11.14 -12.79 15.58
C TYR A 437 12.35 -12.43 16.45
N LEU A 438 13.57 -12.78 15.98
CA LEU A 438 14.78 -12.54 16.78
C LEU A 438 15.08 -11.04 16.97
N ALA A 439 14.95 -10.24 15.93
CA ALA A 439 15.26 -8.81 15.98
C ALA A 439 14.27 -8.05 16.88
N VAL A 440 12.98 -8.37 16.79
CA VAL A 440 11.96 -7.71 17.59
C VAL A 440 11.98 -8.17 19.06
N GLU A 441 12.25 -9.45 19.33
CA GLU A 441 12.43 -9.90 20.73
C GLU A 441 13.68 -9.25 21.35
N ASP A 442 14.78 -9.10 20.59
CA ASP A 442 15.98 -8.41 21.09
C ASP A 442 15.65 -6.96 21.48
N TYR A 443 14.94 -6.22 20.61
CA TYR A 443 14.46 -4.87 20.94
C TYR A 443 13.60 -4.85 22.21
N LEU A 444 12.60 -5.71 22.28
CA LEU A 444 11.68 -5.74 23.41
C LEU A 444 12.38 -6.13 24.72
N ASP A 445 13.35 -7.04 24.69
CA ASP A 445 14.00 -7.55 25.89
C ASP A 445 15.14 -6.66 26.38
N ASN A 446 15.86 -6.00 25.45
CA ASN A 446 17.09 -5.27 25.78
C ASN A 446 16.93 -3.74 25.72
N HIS A 447 15.94 -3.21 24.97
CA HIS A 447 15.78 -1.77 24.77
C HIS A 447 14.47 -1.18 25.31
N VAL A 448 13.49 -2.02 25.68
CA VAL A 448 12.24 -1.59 26.31
C VAL A 448 12.16 -2.09 27.74
N THR A 449 12.11 -1.16 28.71
CA THR A 449 12.01 -1.55 30.12
C THR A 449 10.69 -2.24 30.44
N GLU A 450 10.66 -3.10 31.45
CA GLU A 450 9.42 -3.76 31.90
C GLU A 450 8.33 -2.76 32.28
N ASP A 451 8.68 -1.63 32.89
CA ASP A 451 7.73 -0.58 33.22
C ASP A 451 7.12 0.04 31.94
N THR A 452 7.92 0.27 30.91
CA THR A 452 7.46 0.76 29.61
C THR A 452 6.58 -0.28 28.89
N LYS A 453 6.98 -1.57 28.87
CA LYS A 453 6.14 -2.64 28.29
C LYS A 453 4.79 -2.72 28.98
N ASN A 454 4.78 -2.71 30.32
CA ASN A 454 3.53 -2.74 31.10
C ASN A 454 2.65 -1.53 30.82
N TYR A 455 3.25 -0.33 30.69
CA TYR A 455 2.52 0.88 30.38
C TYR A 455 1.97 0.85 28.95
N TYR A 456 2.77 0.44 27.94
CA TYR A 456 2.35 0.44 26.54
C TYR A 456 1.45 -0.75 26.17
N SER A 457 1.45 -1.84 26.93
CA SER A 457 0.63 -3.03 26.65
C SER A 457 -0.88 -2.75 26.58
N GLN A 458 -1.33 -1.64 27.13
CA GLN A 458 -2.72 -1.19 27.04
C GLN A 458 -3.01 -0.37 25.76
N TYR A 459 -1.98 0.02 25.00
CA TYR A 459 -2.10 0.90 23.83
C TYR A 459 -1.61 0.25 22.52
N THR A 460 -0.83 -0.82 22.58
CA THR A 460 -0.25 -1.48 21.42
C THR A 460 -0.19 -3.00 21.56
N ASN A 461 -0.22 -3.69 20.43
CA ASN A 461 -0.10 -5.14 20.36
C ASN A 461 1.37 -5.55 20.08
N PHE A 462 2.19 -5.73 21.08
CA PHE A 462 3.59 -6.16 20.93
C PHE A 462 3.79 -7.50 20.19
N ARG A 463 2.73 -8.27 19.92
CA ARG A 463 2.78 -9.51 19.14
C ARG A 463 2.49 -9.28 17.65
N GLY A 464 2.12 -8.06 17.29
CA GLY A 464 1.85 -7.68 15.91
C GLY A 464 3.09 -7.68 15.04
N ARG A 465 2.88 -7.63 13.73
CA ARG A 465 3.89 -7.32 12.73
C ARG A 465 4.52 -5.98 13.10
N ALA A 466 5.83 -5.97 13.29
CA ALA A 466 6.59 -4.79 13.67
C ALA A 466 7.14 -4.06 12.45
N PHE A 467 7.07 -2.73 12.38
CA PHE A 467 7.54 -1.92 11.26
C PHE A 467 8.13 -0.58 11.74
N PRO A 468 8.95 0.10 10.91
CA PRO A 468 9.40 -0.27 9.57
C PRO A 468 10.44 -1.41 9.58
N ASP A 469 10.81 -1.90 8.38
CA ASP A 469 11.88 -2.91 8.23
C ASP A 469 13.25 -2.26 8.05
N VAL A 470 13.29 -1.16 7.31
CA VAL A 470 14.48 -0.36 6.99
C VAL A 470 14.11 1.11 6.93
N SER A 471 15.07 2.00 6.73
CA SER A 471 14.82 3.43 6.52
C SER A 471 15.73 4.05 5.48
N ALA A 472 15.37 5.26 5.05
CA ALA A 472 16.22 6.15 4.31
C ALA A 472 15.89 7.61 4.67
N HIS A 473 16.69 8.56 4.19
CA HIS A 473 16.46 9.98 4.46
C HIS A 473 15.07 10.41 4.02
N SER A 474 14.37 11.12 4.90
CA SER A 474 12.98 11.53 4.71
C SER A 474 12.80 13.03 4.65
N LEU A 475 13.27 13.77 5.64
CA LEU A 475 12.78 15.14 5.78
C LEU A 475 13.90 16.16 5.83
N THR A 476 14.46 16.50 6.94
CA THR A 476 15.37 17.63 7.11
C THR A 476 16.83 17.17 7.10
N PRO A 477 17.66 17.66 6.12
CA PRO A 477 17.41 18.57 5.02
C PRO A 477 16.43 18.04 3.97
N TYR A 478 15.56 18.90 3.45
CA TYR A 478 14.57 18.52 2.44
C TYR A 478 15.20 18.12 1.11
N TYR A 479 14.47 17.33 0.33
CA TYR A 479 14.76 17.13 -1.09
C TYR A 479 14.31 18.31 -1.92
N GLU A 480 15.02 18.59 -3.02
CA GLU A 480 14.56 19.49 -4.06
C GLU A 480 13.77 18.70 -5.10
N VAL A 481 12.54 19.11 -5.37
CA VAL A 481 11.65 18.51 -6.37
C VAL A 481 11.09 19.56 -7.31
N VAL A 482 10.61 19.15 -8.47
CA VAL A 482 10.00 20.03 -9.47
C VAL A 482 8.51 19.76 -9.57
N LEU A 483 7.69 20.77 -9.30
CA LEU A 483 6.23 20.70 -9.42
C LEU A 483 5.75 21.90 -10.24
N THR A 484 4.98 21.63 -11.29
CA THR A 484 4.44 22.67 -12.20
C THR A 484 5.51 23.63 -12.73
N GLY A 485 6.67 23.09 -13.12
CA GLY A 485 7.82 23.85 -13.62
C GLY A 485 8.54 24.70 -12.58
N LYS A 486 8.32 24.49 -11.30
CA LYS A 486 8.89 25.25 -10.19
C LYS A 486 9.56 24.33 -9.19
N HIS A 487 10.52 24.88 -8.44
CA HIS A 487 11.28 24.17 -7.43
C HIS A 487 10.56 24.20 -6.07
N TYR A 488 10.48 23.06 -5.42
CA TYR A 488 9.92 22.89 -4.09
C TYR A 488 10.86 22.09 -3.19
N LYS A 489 10.72 22.28 -1.90
CA LYS A 489 11.25 21.38 -0.88
C LYS A 489 10.18 20.34 -0.57
N SER A 490 10.55 19.08 -0.58
CA SER A 490 9.65 17.99 -0.20
C SER A 490 10.39 16.94 0.62
N GLY A 491 9.66 16.02 1.20
CA GLY A 491 10.18 14.94 2.03
C GLY A 491 9.05 14.09 2.57
N GLY A 492 9.31 13.37 3.66
CA GLY A 492 8.43 12.37 4.23
C GLY A 492 9.00 10.97 4.02
N THR A 493 8.38 9.96 4.59
CA THR A 493 8.70 8.55 4.26
C THR A 493 8.42 8.26 2.79
N SER A 494 7.57 9.08 2.17
CA SER A 494 7.36 9.16 0.71
C SER A 494 8.61 9.46 -0.10
N ALA A 495 9.61 10.13 0.47
CA ALA A 495 10.91 10.31 -0.17
C ALA A 495 11.86 9.13 0.10
N ALA A 496 11.79 8.54 1.28
CA ALA A 496 12.62 7.41 1.68
C ALA A 496 12.34 6.15 0.83
N CYS A 497 11.07 5.87 0.59
CA CYS A 497 10.65 4.66 -0.13
C CYS A 497 11.16 4.62 -1.59
N PRO A 498 10.97 5.63 -2.44
CA PRO A 498 11.49 5.63 -3.81
C PRO A 498 13.03 5.65 -3.89
N VAL A 499 13.71 6.27 -2.93
CA VAL A 499 15.17 6.20 -2.82
C VAL A 499 15.62 4.77 -2.56
N PHE A 500 15.02 4.08 -1.58
CA PHE A 500 15.33 2.69 -1.30
C PHE A 500 14.93 1.76 -2.46
N ALA A 501 13.82 2.04 -3.15
CA ALA A 501 13.40 1.31 -4.35
C ALA A 501 14.45 1.39 -5.47
N GLY A 502 15.01 2.57 -5.70
CA GLY A 502 16.13 2.76 -6.64
C GLY A 502 17.35 1.92 -6.27
N ILE A 503 17.70 1.86 -4.97
CA ILE A 503 18.81 1.05 -4.46
C ILE A 503 18.54 -0.45 -4.70
N VAL A 504 17.35 -0.95 -4.36
CA VAL A 504 16.97 -2.35 -4.59
C VAL A 504 16.99 -2.70 -6.09
N ALA A 505 16.55 -1.78 -6.94
CA ALA A 505 16.61 -1.97 -8.39
C ALA A 505 18.04 -2.07 -8.92
N MET A 506 18.97 -1.28 -8.38
CA MET A 506 20.40 -1.40 -8.71
C MET A 506 21.00 -2.71 -8.19
N LEU A 507 20.58 -3.21 -7.03
CA LEU A 507 20.97 -4.54 -6.55
C LEU A 507 20.44 -5.65 -7.47
N ASN A 508 19.21 -5.52 -7.96
CA ASN A 508 18.66 -6.44 -8.97
C ASN A 508 19.42 -6.35 -10.30
N ASP A 509 19.80 -5.14 -10.75
CA ASP A 509 20.67 -4.97 -11.93
C ASP A 509 21.99 -5.74 -11.77
N ALA A 510 22.65 -5.59 -10.61
CA ALA A 510 23.90 -6.29 -10.34
C ALA A 510 23.72 -7.82 -10.38
N ARG A 511 22.65 -8.34 -9.78
CA ARG A 511 22.34 -9.78 -9.77
C ARG A 511 22.03 -10.32 -11.17
N LEU A 512 21.16 -9.65 -11.90
CA LEU A 512 20.76 -10.07 -13.27
C LEU A 512 21.95 -10.09 -14.22
N ARG A 513 22.84 -9.09 -14.14
CA ARG A 513 24.10 -9.07 -14.91
C ARG A 513 25.08 -10.17 -14.49
N ALA A 514 24.99 -10.65 -13.27
CA ALA A 514 25.74 -11.82 -12.78
C ALA A 514 25.05 -13.16 -13.09
N GLY A 515 23.92 -13.16 -13.83
CA GLY A 515 23.15 -14.36 -14.16
C GLY A 515 22.37 -14.95 -12.99
N LYS A 516 22.12 -14.16 -11.94
CA LYS A 516 21.34 -14.54 -10.75
C LYS A 516 19.89 -14.08 -10.87
N SER A 517 18.99 -14.68 -10.09
CA SER A 517 17.59 -14.23 -9.97
C SER A 517 17.49 -12.89 -9.25
N THR A 518 16.36 -12.20 -9.39
CA THR A 518 16.02 -11.00 -8.62
C THR A 518 15.89 -11.30 -7.13
N LEU A 519 15.87 -10.27 -6.28
CA LEU A 519 15.79 -10.42 -4.83
C LEU A 519 14.40 -10.88 -4.36
N GLY A 520 13.32 -10.51 -5.06
CA GLY A 520 11.96 -10.91 -4.73
C GLY A 520 11.50 -10.39 -3.37
N PHE A 521 10.78 -11.22 -2.61
CA PHE A 521 10.37 -10.88 -1.26
C PHE A 521 11.59 -10.69 -0.35
N LEU A 522 11.85 -9.45 0.04
CA LEU A 522 13.14 -9.02 0.56
C LEU A 522 13.32 -9.29 2.06
N ASN A 523 12.24 -9.28 2.87
CA ASN A 523 12.34 -9.25 4.32
C ASN A 523 13.14 -10.43 4.93
N PRO A 524 12.99 -11.69 4.52
CA PRO A 524 13.82 -12.77 5.07
C PRO A 524 15.32 -12.56 4.87
N LEU A 525 15.72 -11.89 3.78
CA LEU A 525 17.11 -11.50 3.52
C LEU A 525 17.56 -10.36 4.44
N LEU A 526 16.70 -9.33 4.62
CA LEU A 526 17.00 -8.17 5.45
C LEU A 526 17.28 -8.58 6.89
N TYR A 527 16.41 -9.40 7.47
CA TYR A 527 16.54 -9.86 8.86
C TYR A 527 17.56 -10.99 9.06
N SER A 528 18.35 -11.31 8.04
CA SER A 528 19.40 -12.33 8.10
C SER A 528 20.73 -11.79 7.55
N ILE A 529 21.04 -12.11 6.32
CA ILE A 529 22.34 -11.81 5.71
C ILE A 529 22.52 -10.32 5.43
N LEU A 530 21.48 -9.64 4.99
CA LEU A 530 21.58 -8.24 4.55
C LEU A 530 21.65 -7.24 5.70
N ALA A 531 21.36 -7.62 6.94
CA ALA A 531 21.46 -6.72 8.09
C ALA A 531 22.84 -6.05 8.20
N GLU A 532 23.92 -6.79 7.86
CA GLU A 532 25.30 -6.25 7.86
C GLU A 532 25.55 -5.19 6.78
N GLY A 533 24.66 -5.07 5.81
CA GLY A 533 24.72 -4.07 4.73
C GLY A 533 24.04 -2.76 5.05
N PHE A 534 23.56 -2.57 6.28
CA PHE A 534 22.94 -1.34 6.74
C PHE A 534 23.82 -0.59 7.74
N THR A 535 23.62 0.71 7.82
CA THR A 535 24.16 1.56 8.87
C THR A 535 23.05 1.79 9.89
N ASP A 536 23.27 1.30 11.08
CA ASP A 536 22.31 1.39 12.18
C ASP A 536 22.12 2.83 12.66
N ILE A 537 20.88 3.21 12.96
CA ILE A 537 20.48 4.54 13.45
C ILE A 537 20.09 4.41 14.92
N THR A 538 20.92 4.92 15.79
CA THR A 538 20.76 4.76 17.25
C THR A 538 20.40 6.05 17.99
N ALA A 539 20.04 7.10 17.27
CA ALA A 539 19.68 8.40 17.85
C ALA A 539 18.38 8.93 17.26
N GLY A 540 17.60 9.62 18.09
CA GLY A 540 16.29 10.15 17.73
C GLY A 540 15.15 9.25 18.20
N ALA A 541 13.93 9.64 17.89
CA ALA A 541 12.73 8.93 18.30
C ALA A 541 11.56 9.30 17.36
N SER A 542 10.61 8.38 17.20
CA SER A 542 9.28 8.66 16.65
C SER A 542 8.36 9.09 17.79
N VAL A 543 7.55 10.14 17.56
CA VAL A 543 6.63 10.69 18.56
C VAL A 543 5.21 10.78 17.99
N GLY A 544 4.23 11.11 18.83
CA GLY A 544 2.82 11.28 18.42
C GLY A 544 1.88 11.07 19.60
N CYS A 545 0.60 10.85 19.32
CA CYS A 545 -0.45 10.66 20.34
C CYS A 545 -0.50 11.81 21.37
N ASP A 546 -0.27 13.03 20.92
CA ASP A 546 -0.35 14.25 21.74
C ASP A 546 -1.59 15.10 21.43
N GLY A 547 -2.49 14.58 20.58
CA GLY A 547 -3.71 15.27 20.16
C GLY A 547 -3.49 16.27 19.01
N ILE A 548 -2.31 16.21 18.37
CA ILE A 548 -1.96 17.03 17.20
C ILE A 548 -1.65 16.10 16.02
N ASN A 549 -2.21 16.43 14.85
CA ASN A 549 -1.80 15.78 13.62
C ASN A 549 -0.43 16.33 13.19
N PRO A 550 0.63 15.51 13.15
CA PRO A 550 2.00 15.99 12.91
C PRO A 550 2.21 16.52 11.49
N GLN A 551 1.44 16.06 10.51
CA GLN A 551 1.54 16.53 9.12
C GLN A 551 0.98 17.94 8.96
N THR A 552 -0.12 18.24 9.64
CA THR A 552 -0.81 19.53 9.51
C THR A 552 -0.49 20.51 10.63
N GLY A 553 0.06 20.04 11.76
CA GLY A 553 0.27 20.80 12.98
C GLY A 553 -1.03 21.25 13.66
N LYS A 554 -2.17 20.66 13.32
CA LYS A 554 -3.49 21.05 13.84
C LYS A 554 -3.92 20.07 14.94
N PRO A 555 -4.69 20.57 15.94
CA PRO A 555 -5.33 19.68 16.90
C PRO A 555 -6.28 18.70 16.24
N VAL A 556 -6.31 17.46 16.74
CA VAL A 556 -7.24 16.38 16.35
C VAL A 556 -8.37 16.33 17.39
N PRO A 557 -9.56 16.86 17.10
CA PRO A 557 -10.67 16.87 18.04
C PRO A 557 -11.11 15.44 18.40
N GLY A 558 -10.98 15.06 19.66
CA GLY A 558 -11.28 13.71 20.13
C GLY A 558 -10.13 12.73 20.00
N GLY A 559 -8.99 13.17 19.50
CA GLY A 559 -7.76 12.37 19.43
C GLY A 559 -7.30 11.91 20.81
N GLY A 560 -6.72 10.71 20.86
CA GLY A 560 -6.17 10.15 22.07
C GLY A 560 -4.88 10.87 22.47
N ILE A 561 -4.77 11.20 23.76
CA ILE A 561 -3.52 11.71 24.34
C ILE A 561 -2.93 10.62 25.22
N ILE A 562 -1.78 10.11 24.81
CA ILE A 562 -1.06 9.07 25.52
C ILE A 562 0.26 9.67 26.02
N PRO A 563 0.38 9.98 27.31
CA PRO A 563 1.60 10.60 27.84
C PRO A 563 2.83 9.74 27.59
N TYR A 564 3.95 10.38 27.28
CA TYR A 564 5.25 9.71 27.05
C TYR A 564 5.25 8.72 25.88
N ALA A 565 4.30 8.85 24.97
CA ALA A 565 4.22 7.98 23.79
C ALA A 565 5.37 8.30 22.82
N HIS A 566 6.27 7.32 22.59
CA HIS A 566 7.38 7.42 21.64
C HIS A 566 8.00 6.04 21.40
N TRP A 567 8.66 5.89 20.24
CA TRP A 567 9.61 4.82 19.99
C TRP A 567 11.01 5.43 19.82
N ASN A 568 11.98 4.93 20.57
CA ASN A 568 13.38 5.36 20.44
C ASN A 568 14.09 4.55 19.36
N ALA A 569 14.96 5.21 18.60
CA ALA A 569 16.00 4.54 17.83
C ALA A 569 17.04 3.95 18.77
N THR A 570 17.40 2.68 18.57
CA THR A 570 18.28 1.90 19.44
C THR A 570 19.24 1.05 18.61
N GLU A 571 20.22 0.42 19.24
CA GLU A 571 21.09 -0.55 18.57
C GLU A 571 20.27 -1.74 18.03
N GLY A 572 20.54 -2.15 16.80
CA GLY A 572 19.81 -3.20 16.11
C GLY A 572 18.52 -2.73 15.46
N TRP A 573 17.52 -3.58 15.38
CA TRP A 573 16.21 -3.19 14.85
C TRP A 573 15.42 -2.39 15.89
N ASP A 574 14.77 -1.32 15.45
CA ASP A 574 13.83 -0.54 16.24
C ASP A 574 12.59 -0.12 15.44
N PRO A 575 11.45 0.21 16.11
CA PRO A 575 10.20 0.55 15.40
C PRO A 575 10.14 2.02 14.93
N VAL A 576 11.28 2.62 14.57
CA VAL A 576 11.38 3.96 13.94
C VAL A 576 12.16 3.88 12.65
N THR A 577 13.32 3.21 12.68
CA THR A 577 14.27 3.16 11.57
C THR A 577 14.53 1.73 11.06
N GLY A 578 13.87 0.73 11.65
CA GLY A 578 14.08 -0.66 11.29
C GLY A 578 15.55 -1.06 11.49
N LEU A 579 16.13 -1.74 10.50
CA LEU A 579 17.55 -2.12 10.49
C LEU A 579 18.51 -0.96 10.13
N GLY A 580 17.99 0.26 9.97
CA GLY A 580 18.76 1.44 9.63
C GLY A 580 18.76 1.75 8.13
N VAL A 581 19.78 2.50 7.66
CA VAL A 581 19.88 3.02 6.29
C VAL A 581 20.87 2.19 5.45
N PRO A 582 20.65 2.04 4.11
CA PRO A 582 21.43 1.14 3.27
C PRO A 582 22.85 1.64 3.01
N ASP A 583 23.84 0.72 2.98
CA ASP A 583 25.14 0.89 2.35
C ASP A 583 25.17 0.03 1.07
N PHE A 584 24.98 0.68 -0.08
CA PHE A 584 24.79 -0.02 -1.35
C PHE A 584 25.97 -0.93 -1.72
N MET A 585 27.22 -0.47 -1.52
CA MET A 585 28.38 -1.30 -1.92
C MET A 585 28.47 -2.57 -1.07
N LYS A 586 28.19 -2.48 0.24
CA LYS A 586 28.11 -3.68 1.09
C LYS A 586 26.96 -4.58 0.69
N LEU A 587 25.76 -4.02 0.52
CA LEU A 587 24.58 -4.78 0.08
C LEU A 587 24.83 -5.48 -1.25
N LYS A 588 25.47 -4.80 -2.23
CA LYS A 588 25.79 -5.37 -3.52
C LYS A 588 26.72 -6.60 -3.38
N ASP A 589 27.76 -6.49 -2.56
CA ASP A 589 28.67 -7.60 -2.35
C ASP A 589 27.97 -8.79 -1.66
N LEU A 590 27.11 -8.52 -0.68
CA LEU A 590 26.30 -9.53 0.00
C LEU A 590 25.34 -10.23 -0.99
N VAL A 591 24.55 -9.48 -1.75
CA VAL A 591 23.57 -10.08 -2.68
C VAL A 591 24.23 -10.80 -3.84
N LEU A 592 25.46 -10.45 -4.21
CA LEU A 592 26.23 -11.18 -5.22
C LEU A 592 26.88 -12.46 -4.67
N SER A 593 27.04 -12.58 -3.36
CA SER A 593 27.53 -13.81 -2.73
C SER A 593 26.47 -14.91 -2.63
N LEU A 594 25.17 -14.53 -2.69
CA LEU A 594 24.02 -15.45 -2.72
C LEU A 594 23.85 -16.04 -4.11
#